data_988640274dab5bd77340bf2f3a4df82d
#
_entry.id   988640274dab5bd77340bf2f3a4df82d
#
_cell.length_a   1.000
_cell.length_b   1.000
_cell.length_c   1.000
_cell.angle_alpha   90.00
_cell.angle_beta   90.00
_cell.angle_gamma   90.00
#
_symmetry.space_group_name_H-M   'P 1'
#
loop_
_entity.id
_entity.type
_entity.pdbx_description
1 polymer ?
#
loop_
_entity_poly.entity_id
_entity_poly.type
_entity_poly.pdbx_seq_one_letter_code
_entity_poly.pdbx_strand_id
1 'polypeptide(L)'
;MMVFEFAIWGAWLPLIWGYMGAAVADGGLGFTGTEIAWVGSAFAIASILGIFFSSQFADRTFAAERFMAVSHLVGGLAMLGMYWVRDFRSFFSLMLVHAIVYVPTISVANSIAFTHMKNAQKEFGLVRMGGTIGWILAAWPLYFVLQGKTGAEAMAASRAIFLVSGLISLVLAAYSLTLPHTPPKQSEPGAGSIAWLKATGFLSYPYLLVLFIVTFIDAVIHNGYFVLAGNFLASKTVGIKPEWIMPVMSIGQVAEIATMAVLGGVLARLGWKTTMILGILGHAARFAVFALLPQNQAVIIAVQVLHGICYAFFFATLYIFIDAAFPKDVRASAQSLFNLLVLGLGDLAAKWLFIPLQARLTAADGTVDYRQLFLVPTFMALAAAAVLLVAFWPPKWLASGSEVEDDRETEPQIVA
;
A
#
# COMPACT_ATOMS: atom_id res chain seq x y z
N MET A 1 -6.91 -17.47 -1.48
CA MET A 1 -6.11 -16.81 -0.43
C MET A 1 -5.83 -15.35 -0.80
N MET A 2 -4.96 -15.02 -1.75
CA MET A 2 -4.59 -13.63 -2.11
C MET A 2 -5.79 -12.70 -2.38
N VAL A 3 -6.85 -13.20 -3.03
CA VAL A 3 -8.06 -12.41 -3.29
C VAL A 3 -8.68 -11.92 -1.99
N PHE A 4 -8.90 -12.80 -1.01
CA PHE A 4 -9.49 -12.42 0.27
C PHE A 4 -8.55 -11.55 1.10
N GLU A 5 -7.25 -11.86 1.11
CA GLU A 5 -6.22 -11.09 1.82
C GLU A 5 -6.29 -9.61 1.50
N PHE A 6 -6.28 -9.26 0.22
CA PHE A 6 -6.31 -7.86 -0.20
C PHE A 6 -7.72 -7.28 -0.29
N ALA A 7 -8.77 -8.10 -0.38
CA ALA A 7 -10.14 -7.64 -0.27
C ALA A 7 -10.46 -7.11 1.13
N ILE A 8 -9.91 -7.71 2.18
CA ILE A 8 -10.03 -7.22 3.56
C ILE A 8 -9.56 -5.78 3.65
N TRP A 9 -8.37 -5.48 3.12
CA TRP A 9 -7.78 -4.14 3.16
C TRP A 9 -8.53 -3.17 2.24
N GLY A 10 -8.81 -3.59 0.99
CA GLY A 10 -9.53 -2.79 0.01
C GLY A 10 -10.94 -2.40 0.43
N ALA A 11 -11.60 -3.20 1.28
CA ALA A 11 -12.97 -2.93 1.74
C ALA A 11 -13.09 -1.69 2.63
N TRP A 12 -12.08 -1.37 3.43
CA TRP A 12 -12.21 -0.28 4.40
C TRP A 12 -11.37 0.97 4.09
N LEU A 13 -10.18 0.80 3.52
CA LEU A 13 -9.19 1.88 3.39
C LEU A 13 -9.70 3.10 2.61
N PRO A 14 -10.43 2.98 1.47
CA PRO A 14 -10.86 4.14 0.71
C PRO A 14 -11.87 5.03 1.40
N LEU A 15 -12.71 4.51 2.28
CA LEU A 15 -13.84 5.23 2.87
C LEU A 15 -13.68 5.57 4.35
N ILE A 16 -12.74 4.95 5.06
CA ILE A 16 -12.59 5.11 6.51
C ILE A 16 -12.31 6.56 6.92
N TRP A 17 -11.55 7.30 6.13
CA TRP A 17 -11.13 8.67 6.43
C TRP A 17 -12.32 9.63 6.53
N GLY A 18 -13.24 9.54 5.57
CA GLY A 18 -14.47 10.32 5.58
C GLY A 18 -15.38 9.94 6.73
N TYR A 19 -15.55 8.64 6.99
CA TYR A 19 -16.38 8.13 8.08
C TYR A 19 -15.87 8.57 9.47
N MET A 20 -14.56 8.52 9.70
CA MET A 20 -13.97 8.98 10.96
C MET A 20 -14.12 10.49 11.17
N GLY A 21 -13.94 11.30 10.11
CA GLY A 21 -13.89 12.74 10.21
C GLY A 21 -15.25 13.44 10.14
N ALA A 22 -16.26 12.83 9.52
CA ALA A 22 -17.58 13.41 9.44
C ALA A 22 -18.22 13.57 10.81
N ALA A 23 -18.98 14.67 11.03
CA ALA A 23 -19.65 14.93 12.30
C ALA A 23 -20.63 13.80 12.66
N VAL A 24 -20.83 13.59 13.95
CA VAL A 24 -21.78 12.57 14.44
C VAL A 24 -23.20 12.83 13.93
N ALA A 25 -23.59 14.11 13.84
CA ALA A 25 -24.88 14.53 13.26
C ALA A 25 -25.03 14.14 11.77
N ASP A 26 -23.90 14.05 11.06
CA ASP A 26 -23.83 13.66 9.66
C ASP A 26 -23.59 12.15 9.47
N GLY A 27 -23.66 11.36 10.54
CA GLY A 27 -23.54 9.91 10.50
C GLY A 27 -22.10 9.36 10.60
N GLY A 28 -21.10 10.22 10.81
CA GLY A 28 -19.71 9.85 11.05
C GLY A 28 -19.37 9.63 12.52
N LEU A 29 -18.06 9.59 12.84
CA LEU A 29 -17.54 9.44 14.20
C LEU A 29 -17.18 10.76 14.87
N GLY A 30 -16.97 11.85 14.12
CA GLY A 30 -16.57 13.16 14.63
C GLY A 30 -15.16 13.18 15.23
N PHE A 31 -14.26 12.29 14.80
CA PHE A 31 -12.90 12.26 15.30
C PHE A 31 -12.10 13.48 14.82
N THR A 32 -11.28 14.00 15.69
CA THR A 32 -10.33 15.07 15.38
C THR A 32 -9.27 14.58 14.38
N GLY A 33 -8.62 15.50 13.65
CA GLY A 33 -7.54 15.14 12.74
C GLY A 33 -6.41 14.35 13.41
N THR A 34 -6.09 14.65 14.68
CA THR A 34 -5.10 13.92 15.46
C THR A 34 -5.55 12.49 15.75
N GLU A 35 -6.81 12.29 16.13
CA GLU A 35 -7.37 10.94 16.37
C GLU A 35 -7.39 10.11 15.09
N ILE A 36 -7.77 10.73 13.95
CA ILE A 36 -7.73 10.08 12.63
C ILE A 36 -6.29 9.68 12.26
N ALA A 37 -5.30 10.56 12.50
CA ALA A 37 -3.91 10.25 12.25
C ALA A 37 -3.41 9.08 13.11
N TRP A 38 -3.80 9.00 14.38
CA TRP A 38 -3.48 7.86 15.25
C TRP A 38 -4.11 6.55 14.75
N VAL A 39 -5.40 6.55 14.42
CA VAL A 39 -6.06 5.34 13.87
C VAL A 39 -5.36 4.89 12.58
N GLY A 40 -5.07 5.82 11.67
CA GLY A 40 -4.33 5.53 10.46
C GLY A 40 -2.91 4.99 10.72
N SER A 41 -2.26 5.44 11.79
CA SER A 41 -0.91 5.00 12.17
C SER A 41 -0.86 3.53 12.63
N ALA A 42 -1.99 2.91 12.99
CA ALA A 42 -2.02 1.53 13.45
C ALA A 42 -1.37 0.56 12.45
N PHE A 43 -1.61 0.75 11.16
CA PHE A 43 -1.02 -0.07 10.09
C PHE A 43 0.50 0.14 9.97
N ALA A 44 0.95 1.39 10.01
CA ALA A 44 2.37 1.72 10.00
C ALA A 44 3.09 1.17 11.24
N ILE A 45 2.48 1.31 12.42
CA ILE A 45 2.99 0.75 13.68
C ILE A 45 3.12 -0.77 13.56
N ALA A 46 2.08 -1.45 13.09
CA ALA A 46 2.11 -2.89 12.88
C ALA A 46 3.17 -3.32 11.86
N SER A 47 3.35 -2.56 10.77
CA SER A 47 4.39 -2.81 9.77
C SER A 47 5.79 -2.67 10.34
N ILE A 48 6.04 -1.61 11.12
CA ILE A 48 7.33 -1.38 11.79
C ILE A 48 7.61 -2.51 12.79
N LEU A 49 6.64 -2.83 13.64
CA LEU A 49 6.77 -3.93 14.60
C LEU A 49 6.92 -5.28 13.88
N GLY A 50 6.17 -5.50 12.81
CA GLY A 50 6.19 -6.73 12.02
C GLY A 50 7.58 -7.05 11.45
N ILE A 51 8.34 -6.05 11.00
CA ILE A 51 9.70 -6.25 10.50
C ILE A 51 10.62 -6.81 11.58
N PHE A 52 10.43 -6.39 12.82
CA PHE A 52 11.25 -6.87 13.95
C PHE A 52 10.76 -8.20 14.53
N PHE A 53 9.45 -8.47 14.51
CA PHE A 53 8.85 -9.62 15.20
C PHE A 53 8.37 -10.75 14.28
N SER A 54 7.92 -10.45 13.05
CA SER A 54 7.28 -11.46 12.19
C SER A 54 8.25 -12.52 11.68
N SER A 55 9.48 -12.13 11.35
CA SER A 55 10.51 -13.08 10.93
C SER A 55 10.97 -14.04 12.04
N GLN A 56 10.72 -13.70 13.30
CA GLN A 56 11.11 -14.53 14.44
C GLN A 56 9.96 -15.37 14.99
N PHE A 57 8.72 -14.88 14.95
CA PHE A 57 7.57 -15.55 15.56
C PHE A 57 6.71 -16.33 14.58
N ALA A 58 6.28 -15.70 13.48
CA ALA A 58 5.36 -16.34 12.54
C ALA A 58 6.03 -17.51 11.79
N ASP A 59 7.28 -17.31 11.34
CA ASP A 59 7.97 -18.29 10.51
C ASP A 59 8.59 -19.46 11.33
N ARG A 60 8.76 -19.30 12.64
CA ARG A 60 9.49 -20.27 13.48
C ARG A 60 8.63 -21.14 14.38
N THR A 61 7.43 -20.68 14.75
CA THR A 61 6.66 -21.30 15.83
C THR A 61 5.38 -21.98 15.34
N PHE A 62 4.77 -21.47 14.26
CA PHE A 62 3.47 -21.94 13.79
C PHE A 62 3.52 -22.35 12.31
N ALA A 63 2.73 -23.37 11.97
CA ALA A 63 2.43 -23.63 10.56
C ALA A 63 1.73 -22.43 9.95
N ALA A 64 2.16 -22.00 8.75
CA ALA A 64 1.76 -20.73 8.14
C ALA A 64 0.23 -20.60 7.94
N GLU A 65 -0.42 -21.70 7.53
CA GLU A 65 -1.89 -21.76 7.36
C GLU A 65 -2.64 -21.59 8.68
N ARG A 66 -2.09 -22.10 9.79
CA ARG A 66 -2.71 -21.94 11.11
C ARG A 66 -2.51 -20.53 11.66
N PHE A 67 -1.32 -19.96 11.44
CA PHE A 67 -1.08 -18.55 11.76
C PHE A 67 -2.05 -17.64 11.04
N MET A 68 -2.26 -17.84 9.73
CA MET A 68 -3.26 -17.08 8.96
C MET A 68 -4.67 -17.27 9.52
N ALA A 69 -5.08 -18.51 9.84
CA ALA A 69 -6.42 -18.77 10.35
C ALA A 69 -6.70 -18.01 11.66
N VAL A 70 -5.77 -18.07 12.62
CA VAL A 70 -5.92 -17.37 13.91
C VAL A 70 -5.85 -15.85 13.72
N SER A 71 -4.92 -15.35 12.93
CA SER A 71 -4.75 -13.93 12.67
C SER A 71 -6.01 -13.32 12.03
N HIS A 72 -6.57 -13.98 11.02
CA HIS A 72 -7.78 -13.52 10.36
C HIS A 72 -9.03 -13.67 11.21
N LEU A 73 -9.09 -14.67 12.11
CA LEU A 73 -10.17 -14.78 13.09
C LEU A 73 -10.14 -13.58 14.04
N VAL A 74 -9.00 -13.32 14.68
CA VAL A 74 -8.85 -12.20 15.63
C VAL A 74 -9.03 -10.86 14.92
N GLY A 75 -8.37 -10.65 13.79
CA GLY A 75 -8.46 -9.42 13.00
C GLY A 75 -9.87 -9.17 12.46
N GLY A 76 -10.57 -10.23 12.03
CA GLY A 76 -11.95 -10.15 11.56
C GLY A 76 -12.93 -9.79 12.68
N LEU A 77 -12.78 -10.36 13.87
CA LEU A 77 -13.59 -10.00 15.05
C LEU A 77 -13.32 -8.55 15.48
N ALA A 78 -12.08 -8.09 15.42
CA ALA A 78 -11.75 -6.69 15.68
C ALA A 78 -12.42 -5.75 14.67
N MET A 79 -12.38 -6.07 13.36
CA MET A 79 -13.11 -5.32 12.34
C MET A 79 -14.62 -5.30 12.59
N LEU A 80 -15.22 -6.44 12.87
CA LEU A 80 -16.65 -6.48 13.22
C LEU A 80 -16.95 -5.61 14.44
N GLY A 81 -16.10 -5.63 15.48
CA GLY A 81 -16.24 -4.79 16.66
C GLY A 81 -16.30 -3.30 16.35
N MET A 82 -15.47 -2.82 15.41
CA MET A 82 -15.47 -1.40 14.99
C MET A 82 -16.80 -0.94 14.38
N TYR A 83 -17.63 -1.83 13.86
CA TYR A 83 -18.96 -1.46 13.37
C TYR A 83 -19.87 -0.86 14.46
N TRP A 84 -19.73 -1.29 15.72
CA TRP A 84 -20.57 -0.82 16.84
C TRP A 84 -19.90 0.26 17.69
N VAL A 85 -18.59 0.36 17.66
CA VAL A 85 -17.81 1.29 18.49
C VAL A 85 -17.84 2.71 17.90
N ARG A 86 -17.97 3.72 18.79
CA ARG A 86 -18.06 5.13 18.43
C ARG A 86 -16.99 6.00 19.08
N ASP A 87 -16.38 5.55 20.18
CA ASP A 87 -15.36 6.28 20.88
C ASP A 87 -13.95 5.99 20.31
N PHE A 88 -13.09 6.99 20.34
CA PHE A 88 -11.76 6.91 19.79
C PHE A 88 -10.90 5.80 20.41
N ARG A 89 -10.92 5.66 21.73
CA ARG A 89 -10.01 4.71 22.41
C ARG A 89 -10.29 3.27 22.02
N SER A 90 -11.56 2.88 22.08
CA SER A 90 -11.99 1.53 21.70
C SER A 90 -11.79 1.29 20.21
N PHE A 91 -12.10 2.29 19.37
CA PHE A 91 -11.92 2.20 17.93
C PHE A 91 -10.44 2.03 17.55
N PHE A 92 -9.54 2.87 18.11
CA PHE A 92 -8.10 2.77 17.90
C PHE A 92 -7.55 1.43 18.40
N SER A 93 -7.98 0.95 19.57
CA SER A 93 -7.54 -0.34 20.11
C SER A 93 -7.91 -1.50 19.19
N LEU A 94 -9.14 -1.52 18.67
CA LEU A 94 -9.59 -2.56 17.73
C LEU A 94 -8.84 -2.47 16.40
N MET A 95 -8.60 -1.25 15.88
CA MET A 95 -7.80 -1.05 14.67
C MET A 95 -6.35 -1.51 14.86
N LEU A 96 -5.77 -1.24 16.03
CA LEU A 96 -4.41 -1.68 16.34
C LEU A 96 -4.32 -3.20 16.46
N VAL A 97 -5.29 -3.86 17.12
CA VAL A 97 -5.38 -5.32 17.17
C VAL A 97 -5.49 -5.90 15.77
N HIS A 98 -6.42 -5.37 14.94
CA HIS A 98 -6.55 -5.80 13.55
C HIS A 98 -5.22 -5.65 12.79
N ALA A 99 -4.58 -4.49 12.85
CA ALA A 99 -3.34 -4.21 12.13
C ALA A 99 -2.20 -5.14 12.54
N ILE A 100 -1.99 -5.35 13.87
CA ILE A 100 -0.90 -6.20 14.39
C ILE A 100 -1.03 -7.65 13.91
N VAL A 101 -2.25 -8.18 13.84
CA VAL A 101 -2.42 -9.57 13.38
C VAL A 101 -2.53 -9.68 11.87
N TYR A 102 -3.06 -8.66 11.17
CA TYR A 102 -3.26 -8.68 9.72
C TYR A 102 -1.96 -8.42 8.92
N VAL A 103 -1.17 -7.41 9.30
CA VAL A 103 0.00 -7.00 8.50
C VAL A 103 1.01 -8.14 8.29
N PRO A 104 1.34 -8.97 9.28
CA PRO A 104 2.22 -10.13 9.08
C PRO A 104 1.65 -11.17 8.10
N THR A 105 0.31 -11.30 7.99
CA THR A 105 -0.30 -12.31 7.10
C THR A 105 -0.03 -12.04 5.63
N ILE A 106 0.25 -10.80 5.23
CA ILE A 106 0.64 -10.45 3.86
C ILE A 106 1.93 -11.18 3.47
N SER A 107 2.92 -11.21 4.37
CA SER A 107 4.17 -11.92 4.14
C SER A 107 3.98 -13.45 4.21
N VAL A 108 3.16 -13.92 5.14
CA VAL A 108 2.85 -15.35 5.30
C VAL A 108 2.09 -15.87 4.07
N ALA A 109 1.16 -15.11 3.52
CA ALA A 109 0.46 -15.45 2.28
C ALA A 109 1.43 -15.62 1.10
N ASN A 110 2.41 -14.72 0.97
CA ASN A 110 3.48 -14.85 -0.02
C ASN A 110 4.31 -16.13 0.22
N SER A 111 4.68 -16.42 1.48
CA SER A 111 5.46 -17.61 1.84
C SER A 111 4.72 -18.91 1.49
N ILE A 112 3.42 -19.02 1.82
CA ILE A 112 2.58 -20.16 1.43
C ILE A 112 2.56 -20.32 -0.10
N ALA A 113 2.34 -19.21 -0.84
CA ALA A 113 2.33 -19.22 -2.29
C ALA A 113 3.66 -19.75 -2.85
N PHE A 114 4.80 -19.20 -2.41
CA PHE A 114 6.13 -19.63 -2.86
C PHE A 114 6.43 -21.09 -2.56
N THR A 115 5.98 -21.61 -1.41
CA THR A 115 6.22 -23.01 -1.00
C THR A 115 5.48 -24.01 -1.90
N HIS A 116 4.29 -23.64 -2.39
CA HIS A 116 3.41 -24.56 -3.13
C HIS A 116 3.36 -24.33 -4.63
N MET A 117 4.06 -23.32 -5.17
CA MET A 117 4.22 -23.13 -6.60
C MET A 117 5.32 -24.03 -7.16
N LYS A 118 5.08 -24.60 -8.37
CA LYS A 118 6.08 -25.40 -9.09
C LYS A 118 7.17 -24.53 -9.72
N ASN A 119 6.80 -23.35 -10.20
CA ASN A 119 7.73 -22.37 -10.79
C ASN A 119 7.36 -20.98 -10.32
N ALA A 120 8.01 -20.51 -9.27
CA ALA A 120 7.75 -19.21 -8.66
C ALA A 120 7.90 -18.03 -9.65
N GLN A 121 8.90 -18.09 -10.54
CA GLN A 121 9.14 -17.02 -11.53
C GLN A 121 8.00 -16.86 -12.53
N LYS A 122 7.34 -17.95 -12.91
CA LYS A 122 6.22 -17.91 -13.88
C LYS A 122 4.86 -17.73 -13.21
N GLU A 123 4.68 -18.26 -12.00
CA GLU A 123 3.36 -18.40 -11.39
C GLU A 123 3.06 -17.31 -10.36
N PHE A 124 4.10 -16.74 -9.69
CA PHE A 124 3.87 -15.78 -8.61
C PHE A 124 3.15 -14.51 -9.07
N GLY A 125 3.46 -13.99 -10.25
CA GLY A 125 2.77 -12.82 -10.79
C GLY A 125 1.27 -13.04 -10.91
N LEU A 126 0.85 -14.22 -11.41
CA LEU A 126 -0.56 -14.58 -11.52
C LEU A 126 -1.23 -14.74 -10.14
N VAL A 127 -0.55 -15.39 -9.20
CA VAL A 127 -1.05 -15.55 -7.83
C VAL A 127 -1.18 -14.20 -7.14
N ARG A 128 -0.18 -13.31 -7.29
CA ARG A 128 -0.17 -11.97 -6.69
C ARG A 128 -1.22 -11.04 -7.32
N MET A 129 -1.51 -11.19 -8.61
CA MET A 129 -2.60 -10.47 -9.29
C MET A 129 -3.96 -10.76 -8.63
N GLY A 130 -4.15 -11.94 -8.02
CA GLY A 130 -5.32 -12.24 -7.20
C GLY A 130 -5.54 -11.21 -6.09
N GLY A 131 -4.48 -10.61 -5.53
CA GLY A 131 -4.59 -9.53 -4.55
C GLY A 131 -5.22 -8.27 -5.14
N THR A 132 -4.77 -7.82 -6.31
CA THR A 132 -5.34 -6.66 -7.00
C THR A 132 -6.81 -6.91 -7.38
N ILE A 133 -7.13 -8.12 -7.84
CA ILE A 133 -8.51 -8.54 -8.10
C ILE A 133 -9.35 -8.48 -6.82
N GLY A 134 -8.82 -8.95 -5.69
CA GLY A 134 -9.50 -8.89 -4.38
C GLY A 134 -9.83 -7.47 -3.96
N TRP A 135 -8.87 -6.56 -4.12
CA TRP A 135 -9.08 -5.13 -3.87
C TRP A 135 -10.23 -4.55 -4.72
N ILE A 136 -10.25 -4.85 -6.02
CA ILE A 136 -11.32 -4.40 -6.92
C ILE A 136 -12.67 -4.99 -6.51
N LEU A 137 -12.72 -6.29 -6.22
CA LEU A 137 -13.96 -6.97 -5.85
C LEU A 137 -14.55 -6.46 -4.53
N ALA A 138 -13.72 -5.97 -3.59
CA ALA A 138 -14.16 -5.39 -2.32
C ALA A 138 -15.03 -4.13 -2.50
N ALA A 139 -14.94 -3.45 -3.64
CA ALA A 139 -15.76 -2.28 -3.94
C ALA A 139 -17.26 -2.62 -4.12
N TRP A 140 -17.58 -3.80 -4.63
CA TRP A 140 -18.95 -4.12 -5.05
C TRP A 140 -19.95 -4.34 -3.91
N PRO A 141 -19.64 -5.06 -2.82
CA PRO A 141 -20.55 -5.13 -1.68
C PRO A 141 -20.91 -3.73 -1.15
N LEU A 142 -19.93 -2.83 -1.10
CA LEU A 142 -20.14 -1.46 -0.63
C LEU A 142 -20.88 -0.60 -1.63
N TYR A 143 -20.70 -0.82 -2.94
CA TYR A 143 -21.56 -0.21 -3.95
C TYR A 143 -23.04 -0.48 -3.66
N PHE A 144 -23.42 -1.73 -3.45
CA PHE A 144 -24.82 -2.09 -3.16
C PHE A 144 -25.33 -1.53 -1.83
N VAL A 145 -24.48 -1.48 -0.80
CA VAL A 145 -24.85 -0.91 0.51
C VAL A 145 -25.08 0.60 0.41
N LEU A 146 -24.31 1.30 -0.40
CA LEU A 146 -24.36 2.77 -0.53
C LEU A 146 -25.32 3.24 -1.63
N GLN A 147 -25.74 2.36 -2.53
CA GLN A 147 -26.59 2.70 -3.67
C GLN A 147 -27.85 3.44 -3.25
N GLY A 148 -28.08 4.59 -3.86
CA GLY A 148 -29.24 5.44 -3.62
C GLY A 148 -29.20 6.25 -2.31
N LYS A 149 -28.16 6.09 -1.48
CA LYS A 149 -27.99 6.86 -0.25
C LYS A 149 -27.20 8.14 -0.50
N THR A 150 -27.54 9.19 0.23
CA THR A 150 -26.88 10.50 0.12
C THR A 150 -26.68 11.15 1.50
N GLY A 151 -25.77 12.11 1.61
CA GLY A 151 -25.54 12.88 2.83
C GLY A 151 -25.27 12.00 4.06
N ALA A 152 -25.96 12.30 5.17
CA ALA A 152 -25.80 11.61 6.45
C ALA A 152 -26.15 10.12 6.39
N GLU A 153 -27.13 9.73 5.55
CA GLU A 153 -27.49 8.31 5.39
C GLU A 153 -26.37 7.52 4.72
N ALA A 154 -25.75 8.05 3.67
CA ALA A 154 -24.62 7.42 3.02
C ALA A 154 -23.41 7.34 3.95
N MET A 155 -23.14 8.40 4.72
CA MET A 155 -22.05 8.43 5.69
C MET A 155 -22.27 7.38 6.80
N ALA A 156 -23.47 7.30 7.37
CA ALA A 156 -23.82 6.29 8.37
C ALA A 156 -23.73 4.86 7.81
N ALA A 157 -24.12 4.65 6.54
CA ALA A 157 -24.03 3.37 5.87
C ALA A 157 -22.56 2.98 5.56
N SER A 158 -21.64 3.95 5.44
CA SER A 158 -20.21 3.70 5.19
C SER A 158 -19.54 2.85 6.29
N ARG A 159 -20.09 2.80 7.52
CA ARG A 159 -19.63 1.87 8.56
C ARG A 159 -19.65 0.40 8.13
N ALA A 160 -20.42 0.05 7.09
CA ALA A 160 -20.46 -1.30 6.53
C ALA A 160 -19.10 -1.77 6.01
N ILE A 161 -18.11 -0.86 5.78
CA ILE A 161 -16.73 -1.20 5.48
C ILE A 161 -16.15 -2.20 6.50
N PHE A 162 -16.49 -2.05 7.77
CA PHE A 162 -16.03 -2.93 8.85
C PHE A 162 -16.72 -4.28 8.82
N LEU A 163 -18.03 -4.33 8.50
CA LEU A 163 -18.76 -5.59 8.33
C LEU A 163 -18.21 -6.37 7.14
N VAL A 164 -18.07 -5.74 5.98
CA VAL A 164 -17.56 -6.38 4.76
C VAL A 164 -16.15 -6.91 5.00
N SER A 165 -15.25 -6.07 5.50
CA SER A 165 -13.87 -6.45 5.80
C SER A 165 -13.80 -7.58 6.84
N GLY A 166 -14.55 -7.47 7.94
CA GLY A 166 -14.60 -8.47 9.00
C GLY A 166 -15.13 -9.81 8.52
N LEU A 167 -16.22 -9.82 7.75
CA LEU A 167 -16.78 -11.05 7.18
C LEU A 167 -15.81 -11.71 6.20
N ILE A 168 -15.16 -10.95 5.31
CA ILE A 168 -14.13 -11.48 4.39
C ILE A 168 -12.98 -12.08 5.20
N SER A 169 -12.56 -11.43 6.29
CA SER A 169 -11.51 -11.92 7.17
C SER A 169 -11.89 -13.24 7.85
N LEU A 170 -13.13 -13.38 8.35
CA LEU A 170 -13.60 -14.65 8.91
C LEU A 170 -13.70 -15.76 7.88
N VAL A 171 -14.13 -15.44 6.64
CA VAL A 171 -14.11 -16.39 5.51
C VAL A 171 -12.68 -16.83 5.22
N LEU A 172 -11.71 -15.91 5.20
CA LEU A 172 -10.31 -16.25 4.99
C LEU A 172 -9.74 -17.07 6.16
N ALA A 173 -10.15 -16.79 7.39
CA ALA A 173 -9.77 -17.61 8.55
C ALA A 173 -10.19 -19.07 8.38
N ALA A 174 -11.45 -19.31 8.01
CA ALA A 174 -11.97 -20.67 7.74
C ALA A 174 -11.28 -21.31 6.52
N TYR A 175 -11.11 -20.55 5.43
CA TYR A 175 -10.43 -21.01 4.22
C TYR A 175 -8.96 -21.37 4.49
N SER A 176 -8.28 -20.64 5.37
CA SER A 176 -6.87 -20.91 5.70
C SER A 176 -6.66 -22.29 6.30
N LEU A 177 -7.66 -22.85 6.99
CA LEU A 177 -7.60 -24.22 7.52
C LEU A 177 -7.64 -25.30 6.42
N THR A 178 -8.03 -24.93 5.19
CA THR A 178 -8.05 -25.83 4.03
C THR A 178 -6.80 -25.72 3.16
N LEU A 179 -5.89 -24.79 3.48
CA LEU A 179 -4.65 -24.61 2.73
C LEU A 179 -3.69 -25.79 2.98
N PRO A 180 -2.79 -26.07 2.03
CA PRO A 180 -1.77 -27.11 2.23
C PRO A 180 -0.91 -26.81 3.44
N HIS A 181 -0.53 -27.86 4.17
CA HIS A 181 0.33 -27.73 5.34
C HIS A 181 1.68 -27.12 4.97
N THR A 182 2.00 -25.99 5.58
CA THR A 182 3.22 -25.24 5.37
C THR A 182 3.95 -25.12 6.72
N PRO A 183 4.86 -26.06 7.02
CA PRO A 183 5.54 -26.11 8.31
C PRO A 183 6.42 -24.89 8.53
N PRO A 184 6.72 -24.53 9.78
CA PRO A 184 7.65 -23.45 10.10
C PRO A 184 9.02 -23.71 9.50
N LYS A 185 9.63 -22.68 8.91
CA LYS A 185 10.99 -22.78 8.36
C LYS A 185 12.00 -22.86 9.49
N GLN A 186 12.80 -23.91 9.52
CA GLN A 186 13.96 -23.95 10.39
C GLN A 186 14.95 -22.87 9.94
N SER A 187 15.25 -21.92 10.82
CA SER A 187 16.24 -20.88 10.51
C SER A 187 17.63 -21.52 10.51
N GLU A 188 18.41 -21.23 9.49
CA GLU A 188 19.84 -21.49 9.55
C GLU A 188 20.45 -20.78 10.77
N PRO A 189 21.35 -21.44 11.54
CA PRO A 189 22.06 -20.81 12.65
C PRO A 189 22.86 -19.62 12.08
N GLY A 190 22.50 -18.39 12.45
CA GLY A 190 23.18 -17.17 11.99
C GLY A 190 22.32 -16.19 11.17
N ALA A 191 21.14 -16.55 10.71
CA ALA A 191 20.16 -15.62 10.16
C ALA A 191 19.56 -14.77 11.30
N GLY A 192 20.42 -13.96 11.93
CA GLY A 192 20.08 -13.20 13.12
C GLY A 192 19.23 -11.97 12.82
N SER A 193 18.62 -11.47 13.88
CA SER A 193 17.84 -10.21 13.96
C SER A 193 18.55 -8.94 13.43
N ILE A 194 19.77 -9.06 12.92
CA ILE A 194 20.66 -7.97 12.49
C ILE A 194 20.81 -7.92 10.95
N ALA A 195 20.14 -8.79 10.20
CA ALA A 195 20.29 -8.80 8.73
C ALA A 195 19.84 -7.49 8.06
N TRP A 196 18.86 -6.77 8.63
CA TRP A 196 18.47 -5.45 8.17
C TRP A 196 19.57 -4.39 8.40
N LEU A 197 20.39 -4.51 9.47
CA LEU A 197 21.54 -3.65 9.70
C LEU A 197 22.62 -3.85 8.62
N LYS A 198 22.82 -5.06 8.12
CA LYS A 198 23.71 -5.28 6.97
C LYS A 198 23.20 -4.55 5.74
N ALA A 199 21.88 -4.58 5.50
CA ALA A 199 21.28 -3.86 4.39
C ALA A 199 21.45 -2.33 4.49
N THR A 200 21.45 -1.75 5.71
CA THR A 200 21.71 -0.32 5.87
C THR A 200 23.14 0.07 5.52
N GLY A 201 24.11 -0.81 5.65
CA GLY A 201 25.49 -0.57 5.23
C GLY A 201 25.60 -0.24 3.73
N PHE A 202 24.72 -0.78 2.90
CA PHE A 202 24.67 -0.47 1.47
C PHE A 202 24.18 0.94 1.14
N LEU A 203 23.57 1.65 2.10
CA LEU A 203 23.20 3.06 1.92
C LEU A 203 24.42 4.00 1.87
N SER A 204 25.62 3.49 2.16
CA SER A 204 26.89 4.21 1.87
C SER A 204 27.12 4.44 0.39
N TYR A 205 26.50 3.65 -0.49
CA TYR A 205 26.54 3.87 -1.94
C TYR A 205 25.58 5.00 -2.32
N PRO A 206 26.06 6.12 -2.94
CA PRO A 206 25.23 7.30 -3.18
C PRO A 206 23.96 7.01 -3.96
N TYR A 207 24.01 6.14 -4.97
CA TYR A 207 22.82 5.82 -5.77
C TYR A 207 21.76 5.05 -4.96
N LEU A 208 22.14 4.20 -4.01
CA LEU A 208 21.20 3.50 -3.12
C LEU A 208 20.62 4.45 -2.06
N LEU A 209 21.42 5.37 -1.55
CA LEU A 209 20.92 6.41 -0.63
C LEU A 209 19.91 7.32 -1.33
N VAL A 210 20.20 7.76 -2.56
CA VAL A 210 19.26 8.54 -3.36
C VAL A 210 17.97 7.77 -3.59
N LEU A 211 18.06 6.50 -3.98
CA LEU A 211 16.89 5.65 -4.18
C LEU A 211 16.09 5.49 -2.87
N PHE A 212 16.75 5.33 -1.73
CA PHE A 212 16.12 5.21 -0.42
C PHE A 212 15.33 6.48 -0.05
N ILE A 213 15.93 7.67 -0.23
CA ILE A 213 15.28 8.96 0.03
C ILE A 213 14.09 9.17 -0.91
N VAL A 214 14.28 8.93 -2.21
CA VAL A 214 13.21 9.08 -3.21
C VAL A 214 12.07 8.10 -2.93
N THR A 215 12.38 6.85 -2.56
CA THR A 215 11.37 5.87 -2.16
C THR A 215 10.55 6.33 -0.97
N PHE A 216 11.18 6.92 0.04
CA PHE A 216 10.45 7.49 1.19
C PHE A 216 9.47 8.59 0.74
N ILE A 217 9.95 9.56 -0.06
CA ILE A 217 9.12 10.67 -0.54
C ILE A 217 7.96 10.14 -1.40
N ASP A 218 8.23 9.24 -2.35
CA ASP A 218 7.19 8.68 -3.21
C ASP A 218 6.19 7.80 -2.44
N ALA A 219 6.64 7.09 -1.40
CA ALA A 219 5.77 6.36 -0.50
C ALA A 219 4.83 7.29 0.29
N VAL A 220 5.32 8.44 0.76
CA VAL A 220 4.46 9.47 1.39
C VAL A 220 3.38 9.96 0.42
N ILE A 221 3.76 10.24 -0.84
CA ILE A 221 2.85 10.70 -1.88
C ILE A 221 1.81 9.62 -2.21
N HIS A 222 2.25 8.38 -2.39
CA HIS A 222 1.40 7.23 -2.72
C HIS A 222 0.37 6.94 -1.62
N ASN A 223 0.81 6.87 -0.37
CA ASN A 223 -0.10 6.66 0.77
C ASN A 223 -1.02 7.86 1.00
N GLY A 224 -0.54 9.08 0.72
CA GLY A 224 -1.35 10.30 0.73
C GLY A 224 -2.55 10.23 -0.21
N TYR A 225 -2.42 9.56 -1.35
CA TYR A 225 -3.57 9.33 -2.23
C TYR A 225 -4.71 8.59 -1.51
N PHE A 226 -4.42 7.49 -0.81
CA PHE A 226 -5.46 6.74 -0.10
C PHE A 226 -6.08 7.52 1.06
N VAL A 227 -5.34 8.44 1.66
CA VAL A 227 -5.86 9.33 2.72
C VAL A 227 -6.83 10.37 2.16
N LEU A 228 -6.51 10.96 1.00
CA LEU A 228 -7.20 12.14 0.48
C LEU A 228 -8.26 11.82 -0.57
N ALA A 229 -8.06 10.78 -1.41
CA ALA A 229 -8.85 10.58 -2.62
C ALA A 229 -10.32 10.28 -2.34
N GLY A 230 -10.65 9.47 -1.33
CA GLY A 230 -12.04 9.14 -1.01
C GLY A 230 -12.86 10.40 -0.69
N ASN A 231 -12.34 11.25 0.21
CA ASN A 231 -12.97 12.51 0.60
C ASN A 231 -13.05 13.50 -0.55
N PHE A 232 -11.99 13.57 -1.36
CA PHE A 232 -11.97 14.44 -2.54
C PHE A 232 -13.04 14.04 -3.56
N LEU A 233 -13.12 12.76 -3.91
CA LEU A 233 -14.13 12.26 -4.86
C LEU A 233 -15.56 12.48 -4.36
N ALA A 234 -15.78 12.30 -3.05
CA ALA A 234 -17.08 12.52 -2.40
C ALA A 234 -17.45 14.02 -2.26
N SER A 235 -16.47 14.93 -2.38
CA SER A 235 -16.68 16.37 -2.17
C SER A 235 -17.68 16.97 -3.16
N LYS A 236 -18.33 18.08 -2.76
CA LYS A 236 -19.20 18.84 -3.64
C LYS A 236 -18.50 19.34 -4.91
N THR A 237 -17.18 19.49 -4.85
CA THR A 237 -16.36 19.97 -5.98
C THR A 237 -16.29 18.95 -7.10
N VAL A 238 -16.12 17.68 -6.79
CA VAL A 238 -16.05 16.57 -7.77
C VAL A 238 -17.42 15.95 -8.00
N GLY A 239 -18.18 15.69 -6.93
CA GLY A 239 -19.57 15.23 -6.99
C GLY A 239 -19.74 13.76 -7.39
N ILE A 240 -18.76 12.90 -7.12
CA ILE A 240 -18.93 11.45 -7.29
C ILE A 240 -19.92 10.94 -6.24
N LYS A 241 -20.93 10.19 -6.69
CA LYS A 241 -21.91 9.58 -5.79
C LYS A 241 -21.23 8.59 -4.85
N PRO A 242 -21.68 8.47 -3.59
CA PRO A 242 -21.04 7.62 -2.57
C PRO A 242 -20.77 6.18 -3.03
N GLU A 243 -21.72 5.56 -3.72
CA GLU A 243 -21.62 4.19 -4.22
C GLU A 243 -20.52 4.02 -5.30
N TRP A 244 -20.16 5.07 -6.02
CA TRP A 244 -19.19 5.03 -7.10
C TRP A 244 -17.75 5.37 -6.67
N ILE A 245 -17.53 5.83 -5.43
CA ILE A 245 -16.18 6.23 -4.96
C ILE A 245 -15.20 5.07 -5.08
N MET A 246 -15.52 3.91 -4.53
CA MET A 246 -14.64 2.75 -4.57
C MET A 246 -14.48 2.15 -5.98
N PRO A 247 -15.55 1.97 -6.80
CA PRO A 247 -15.40 1.58 -8.20
C PRO A 247 -14.53 2.54 -9.01
N VAL A 248 -14.65 3.86 -8.82
CA VAL A 248 -13.79 4.86 -9.49
C VAL A 248 -12.33 4.71 -9.04
N MET A 249 -12.07 4.55 -7.75
CA MET A 249 -10.71 4.31 -7.27
C MET A 249 -10.14 2.98 -7.81
N SER A 250 -10.98 1.96 -8.03
CA SER A 250 -10.56 0.66 -8.59
C SER A 250 -10.06 0.74 -10.05
N ILE A 251 -10.37 1.81 -10.79
CA ILE A 251 -9.79 2.05 -12.14
C ILE A 251 -8.26 2.03 -12.07
N GLY A 252 -7.70 2.58 -10.99
CA GLY A 252 -6.26 2.57 -10.77
C GLY A 252 -5.68 1.16 -10.66
N GLN A 253 -6.36 0.25 -9.98
CA GLN A 253 -5.92 -1.14 -9.82
C GLN A 253 -6.09 -1.94 -11.12
N VAL A 254 -7.12 -1.66 -11.92
CA VAL A 254 -7.25 -2.25 -13.26
C VAL A 254 -6.10 -1.79 -14.17
N ALA A 255 -5.77 -0.50 -14.12
CA ALA A 255 -4.63 0.05 -14.84
C ALA A 255 -3.29 -0.53 -14.35
N GLU A 256 -3.16 -0.83 -13.06
CA GLU A 256 -1.98 -1.49 -12.48
C GLU A 256 -1.74 -2.85 -13.12
N ILE A 257 -2.78 -3.69 -13.24
CA ILE A 257 -2.68 -5.01 -13.90
C ILE A 257 -2.17 -4.84 -15.33
N ALA A 258 -2.75 -3.91 -16.10
CA ALA A 258 -2.35 -3.67 -17.49
C ALA A 258 -0.91 -3.14 -17.58
N THR A 259 -0.52 -2.22 -16.69
CA THR A 259 0.82 -1.63 -16.68
C THR A 259 1.89 -2.65 -16.26
N MET A 260 1.57 -3.50 -15.29
CA MET A 260 2.46 -4.61 -14.87
C MET A 260 2.71 -5.60 -16.02
N ALA A 261 1.72 -5.87 -16.86
CA ALA A 261 1.87 -6.77 -18.02
C ALA A 261 2.89 -6.24 -19.05
N VAL A 262 3.07 -4.91 -19.15
CA VAL A 262 4.01 -4.29 -20.10
C VAL A 262 5.32 -3.83 -19.44
N LEU A 263 5.42 -3.90 -18.13
CA LEU A 263 6.55 -3.36 -17.35
C LEU A 263 7.90 -3.90 -17.82
N GLY A 264 8.02 -5.21 -18.04
CA GLY A 264 9.27 -5.83 -18.50
C GLY A 264 9.77 -5.24 -19.83
N GLY A 265 8.86 -5.04 -20.79
CA GLY A 265 9.19 -4.43 -22.08
C GLY A 265 9.56 -2.95 -21.97
N VAL A 266 8.91 -2.21 -21.06
CA VAL A 266 9.24 -0.81 -20.79
C VAL A 266 10.61 -0.71 -20.13
N LEU A 267 10.85 -1.53 -19.10
CA LEU A 267 12.12 -1.55 -18.37
C LEU A 267 13.31 -1.92 -19.27
N ALA A 268 13.15 -2.91 -20.15
CA ALA A 268 14.18 -3.30 -21.11
C ALA A 268 14.55 -2.18 -22.11
N ARG A 269 13.57 -1.32 -22.48
CA ARG A 269 13.78 -0.23 -23.44
C ARG A 269 14.27 1.06 -22.80
N LEU A 270 13.74 1.42 -21.63
CA LEU A 270 13.96 2.71 -20.99
C LEU A 270 14.96 2.63 -19.81
N GLY A 271 15.27 1.44 -19.32
CA GLY A 271 16.12 1.21 -18.15
C GLY A 271 15.47 1.66 -16.84
N TRP A 272 16.16 1.39 -15.73
CA TRP A 272 15.68 1.63 -14.36
C TRP A 272 15.30 3.08 -14.09
N LYS A 273 16.22 4.00 -14.37
CA LYS A 273 16.11 5.42 -14.05
C LYS A 273 14.89 6.06 -14.70
N THR A 274 14.77 5.89 -16.03
CA THR A 274 13.66 6.51 -16.79
C THR A 274 12.33 5.92 -16.40
N THR A 275 12.26 4.60 -16.24
CA THR A 275 11.01 3.91 -15.81
C THR A 275 10.53 4.43 -14.45
N MET A 276 11.43 4.51 -13.45
CA MET A 276 11.09 5.03 -12.13
C MET A 276 10.66 6.50 -12.17
N ILE A 277 11.35 7.34 -12.95
CA ILE A 277 10.97 8.76 -13.12
C ILE A 277 9.57 8.88 -13.70
N LEU A 278 9.23 8.09 -14.74
CA LEU A 278 7.89 8.08 -15.31
C LEU A 278 6.82 7.67 -14.29
N GLY A 279 7.12 6.73 -13.38
CA GLY A 279 6.24 6.38 -12.26
C GLY A 279 5.98 7.57 -11.35
N ILE A 280 7.03 8.26 -10.90
CA ILE A 280 6.91 9.44 -10.03
C ILE A 280 6.19 10.58 -10.74
N LEU A 281 6.48 10.84 -12.02
CA LEU A 281 5.79 11.85 -12.82
C LEU A 281 4.30 11.53 -13.01
N GLY A 282 3.92 10.25 -13.01
CA GLY A 282 2.52 9.83 -12.96
C GLY A 282 1.81 10.34 -11.70
N HIS A 283 2.47 10.28 -10.52
CA HIS A 283 1.96 10.90 -9.30
C HIS A 283 1.80 12.42 -9.46
N ALA A 284 2.84 13.09 -9.95
CA ALA A 284 2.80 14.54 -10.17
C ALA A 284 1.64 14.93 -11.08
N ALA A 285 1.48 14.25 -12.22
CA ALA A 285 0.42 14.52 -13.18
C ALA A 285 -0.97 14.30 -12.58
N ARG A 286 -1.19 13.19 -11.85
CA ARG A 286 -2.47 12.89 -11.20
C ARG A 286 -2.85 13.96 -10.20
N PHE A 287 -1.96 14.31 -9.28
CA PHE A 287 -2.23 15.32 -8.27
C PHE A 287 -2.34 16.73 -8.87
N ALA A 288 -1.59 17.04 -9.92
CA ALA A 288 -1.76 18.30 -10.66
C ALA A 288 -3.16 18.40 -11.29
N VAL A 289 -3.69 17.32 -11.86
CA VAL A 289 -5.07 17.28 -12.36
C VAL A 289 -6.08 17.47 -11.24
N PHE A 290 -5.88 16.83 -10.08
CA PHE A 290 -6.75 17.03 -8.91
C PHE A 290 -6.73 18.49 -8.41
N ALA A 291 -5.56 19.14 -8.47
CA ALA A 291 -5.40 20.54 -8.06
C ALA A 291 -6.00 21.54 -9.04
N LEU A 292 -5.84 21.30 -10.34
CA LEU A 292 -6.12 22.30 -11.38
C LEU A 292 -7.47 22.12 -12.06
N LEU A 293 -8.00 20.90 -12.09
CA LEU A 293 -9.25 20.54 -12.77
C LEU A 293 -10.25 19.81 -11.86
N PRO A 294 -10.40 20.18 -10.57
CA PRO A 294 -11.18 19.41 -9.61
C PRO A 294 -12.68 19.32 -9.95
N GLN A 295 -13.20 20.26 -10.75
CA GLN A 295 -14.61 20.31 -11.16
C GLN A 295 -14.92 19.45 -12.39
N ASN A 296 -13.88 18.96 -13.09
CA ASN A 296 -14.09 18.13 -14.28
C ASN A 296 -14.12 16.65 -13.90
N GLN A 297 -15.30 16.18 -13.53
CA GLN A 297 -15.52 14.81 -13.06
C GLN A 297 -14.98 13.75 -14.04
N ALA A 298 -15.16 13.93 -15.36
CA ALA A 298 -14.70 12.98 -16.36
C ALA A 298 -13.16 12.86 -16.36
N VAL A 299 -12.46 13.99 -16.27
CA VAL A 299 -11.00 14.03 -16.19
C VAL A 299 -10.51 13.42 -14.87
N ILE A 300 -11.19 13.70 -13.75
CA ILE A 300 -10.87 13.13 -12.43
C ILE A 300 -11.02 11.60 -12.44
N ILE A 301 -12.04 11.07 -13.12
CA ILE A 301 -12.22 9.62 -13.30
C ILE A 301 -11.12 9.04 -14.20
N ALA A 302 -10.88 9.66 -15.34
CA ALA A 302 -9.89 9.17 -16.31
C ALA A 302 -8.47 9.14 -15.75
N VAL A 303 -8.09 10.15 -14.96
CA VAL A 303 -6.74 10.27 -14.41
C VAL A 303 -6.41 9.20 -13.34
N GLN A 304 -7.42 8.48 -12.83
CA GLN A 304 -7.19 7.33 -11.93
C GLN A 304 -6.30 6.25 -12.56
N VAL A 305 -6.29 6.14 -13.89
CA VAL A 305 -5.41 5.22 -14.64
C VAL A 305 -3.93 5.45 -14.28
N LEU A 306 -3.52 6.68 -14.00
CA LEU A 306 -2.15 7.00 -13.60
C LEU A 306 -1.70 6.29 -12.32
N HIS A 307 -2.64 5.88 -11.44
CA HIS A 307 -2.29 5.13 -10.23
C HIS A 307 -1.55 3.82 -10.55
N GLY A 308 -2.04 3.09 -11.55
CA GLY A 308 -1.38 1.85 -11.97
C GLY A 308 0.01 2.10 -12.55
N ILE A 309 0.18 3.19 -13.32
CA ILE A 309 1.48 3.59 -13.86
C ILE A 309 2.45 3.94 -12.72
N CYS A 310 2.01 4.72 -11.73
CA CYS A 310 2.83 5.09 -10.58
C CYS A 310 3.33 3.84 -9.84
N TYR A 311 2.43 2.90 -9.53
CA TYR A 311 2.77 1.70 -8.79
C TYR A 311 3.73 0.80 -9.57
N ALA A 312 3.40 0.47 -10.81
CA ALA A 312 4.19 -0.45 -11.62
C ALA A 312 5.56 0.13 -11.98
N PHE A 313 5.63 1.38 -12.44
CA PHE A 313 6.87 1.96 -12.93
C PHE A 313 7.79 2.43 -11.80
N PHE A 314 7.28 2.73 -10.61
CA PHE A 314 8.15 3.04 -9.48
C PHE A 314 8.29 1.85 -8.52
N PHE A 315 7.25 1.44 -7.81
CA PHE A 315 7.38 0.45 -6.72
C PHE A 315 7.72 -0.95 -7.23
N ALA A 316 7.06 -1.44 -8.28
CA ALA A 316 7.40 -2.76 -8.81
C ALA A 316 8.82 -2.75 -9.41
N THR A 317 9.19 -1.69 -10.13
CA THR A 317 10.56 -1.52 -10.65
C THR A 317 11.59 -1.44 -9.54
N LEU A 318 11.28 -0.76 -8.43
CA LEU A 318 12.13 -0.71 -7.25
C LEU A 318 12.44 -2.11 -6.69
N TYR A 319 11.43 -2.96 -6.53
CA TYR A 319 11.65 -4.32 -6.02
C TYR A 319 12.48 -5.19 -6.97
N ILE A 320 12.26 -5.06 -8.27
CA ILE A 320 13.07 -5.75 -9.28
C ILE A 320 14.52 -5.23 -9.24
N PHE A 321 14.70 -3.91 -9.10
CA PHE A 321 16.03 -3.30 -8.97
C PHE A 321 16.76 -3.78 -7.72
N ILE A 322 16.09 -3.87 -6.57
CA ILE A 322 16.68 -4.38 -5.32
C ILE A 322 17.11 -5.84 -5.51
N ASP A 323 16.29 -6.64 -6.19
CA ASP A 323 16.64 -8.03 -6.48
C ASP A 323 17.89 -8.15 -7.37
N ALA A 324 18.07 -7.24 -8.30
CA ALA A 324 19.24 -7.20 -9.17
C ALA A 324 20.49 -6.57 -8.50
N ALA A 325 20.30 -5.56 -7.64
CA ALA A 325 21.39 -4.74 -7.10
C ALA A 325 22.06 -5.34 -5.86
N PHE A 326 21.32 -6.13 -5.05
CA PHE A 326 21.83 -6.64 -3.78
C PHE A 326 22.29 -8.09 -3.88
N PRO A 327 23.40 -8.47 -3.17
CA PRO A 327 23.84 -9.85 -3.05
C PRO A 327 22.75 -10.77 -2.48
N LYS A 328 22.78 -12.05 -2.87
CA LYS A 328 21.74 -13.03 -2.52
C LYS A 328 21.48 -13.14 -1.00
N ASP A 329 22.54 -13.07 -0.19
CA ASP A 329 22.49 -13.23 1.28
C ASP A 329 21.86 -12.02 2.00
N VAL A 330 21.87 -10.80 1.40
CA VAL A 330 21.28 -9.58 2.00
C VAL A 330 20.04 -9.08 1.27
N ARG A 331 19.66 -9.69 0.15
CA ARG A 331 18.55 -9.24 -0.73
C ARG A 331 17.20 -9.16 0.00
N ALA A 332 16.85 -10.20 0.76
CA ALA A 332 15.62 -10.22 1.53
C ALA A 332 15.60 -9.10 2.60
N SER A 333 16.75 -8.84 3.21
CA SER A 333 16.88 -7.75 4.19
C SER A 333 16.80 -6.37 3.55
N ALA A 334 17.33 -6.21 2.34
CA ALA A 334 17.18 -4.98 1.57
C ALA A 334 15.72 -4.75 1.17
N GLN A 335 15.02 -5.77 0.69
CA GLN A 335 13.59 -5.67 0.42
C GLN A 335 12.79 -5.29 1.67
N SER A 336 13.12 -5.87 2.83
CA SER A 336 12.48 -5.52 4.11
C SER A 336 12.75 -4.08 4.50
N LEU A 337 13.98 -3.57 4.28
CA LEU A 337 14.35 -2.18 4.55
C LEU A 337 13.54 -1.20 3.69
N PHE A 338 13.36 -1.49 2.39
CA PHE A 338 12.54 -0.66 1.51
C PHE A 338 11.04 -0.80 1.80
N ASN A 339 10.57 -2.00 2.21
CA ASN A 339 9.20 -2.19 2.69
C ASN A 339 8.91 -1.37 3.95
N LEU A 340 9.90 -1.19 4.84
CA LEU A 340 9.77 -0.31 5.99
C LEU A 340 9.47 1.13 5.57
N LEU A 341 10.07 1.61 4.46
CA LEU A 341 9.74 2.93 3.93
C LEU A 341 8.34 2.97 3.34
N VAL A 342 7.96 1.97 2.54
CA VAL A 342 6.70 2.00 1.77
C VAL A 342 5.49 1.79 2.68
N LEU A 343 5.52 0.77 3.53
CA LEU A 343 4.38 0.34 4.36
C LEU A 343 4.43 0.84 5.81
N GLY A 344 5.59 1.31 6.26
CA GLY A 344 5.80 1.80 7.62
C GLY A 344 5.98 3.31 7.67
N LEU A 345 7.22 3.78 7.49
CA LEU A 345 7.57 5.19 7.71
C LEU A 345 6.89 6.14 6.73
N GLY A 346 6.80 5.76 5.43
CA GLY A 346 6.12 6.58 4.42
C GLY A 346 4.62 6.66 4.64
N ASP A 347 4.01 5.53 5.03
CA ASP A 347 2.59 5.47 5.39
C ASP A 347 2.29 6.31 6.65
N LEU A 348 3.14 6.23 7.67
CA LEU A 348 3.04 7.05 8.87
C LEU A 348 3.17 8.55 8.53
N ALA A 349 4.22 8.91 7.79
CA ALA A 349 4.48 10.30 7.41
C ALA A 349 3.33 10.88 6.56
N ALA A 350 2.72 10.08 5.66
CA ALA A 350 1.57 10.51 4.87
C ALA A 350 0.40 10.97 5.75
N LYS A 351 0.05 10.21 6.79
CA LYS A 351 -1.05 10.56 7.69
C LYS A 351 -0.76 11.82 8.50
N TRP A 352 0.44 11.91 9.06
CA TRP A 352 0.84 13.06 9.87
C TRP A 352 1.14 14.32 9.05
N LEU A 353 1.33 14.19 7.73
CA LEU A 353 1.43 15.32 6.81
C LEU A 353 0.06 15.74 6.28
N PHE A 354 -0.66 14.81 5.63
CA PHE A 354 -1.83 15.18 4.83
C PHE A 354 -3.09 15.40 5.64
N ILE A 355 -3.30 14.71 6.76
CA ILE A 355 -4.50 14.91 7.60
C ILE A 355 -4.48 16.31 8.23
N PRO A 356 -3.41 16.75 8.92
CA PRO A 356 -3.34 18.10 9.44
C PRO A 356 -3.34 19.18 8.34
N LEU A 357 -2.72 18.89 7.19
CA LEU A 357 -2.72 19.81 6.05
C LEU A 357 -4.14 20.01 5.52
N GLN A 358 -4.90 18.95 5.32
CA GLN A 358 -6.30 19.03 4.90
C GLN A 358 -7.12 19.82 5.93
N ALA A 359 -6.94 19.54 7.22
CA ALA A 359 -7.65 20.28 8.28
C ALA A 359 -7.34 21.78 8.26
N ARG A 360 -6.08 22.18 8.01
CA ARG A 360 -5.69 23.59 7.89
C ARG A 360 -6.26 24.28 6.65
N LEU A 361 -6.46 23.53 5.58
CA LEU A 361 -6.99 24.03 4.30
C LEU A 361 -8.50 23.87 4.20
N THR A 362 -9.17 23.50 5.28
CA THR A 362 -10.63 23.42 5.40
C THR A 362 -11.14 24.70 6.03
N ALA A 363 -11.99 25.43 5.30
CA ALA A 363 -12.65 26.65 5.78
C ALA A 363 -13.73 26.33 6.84
N ALA A 364 -14.23 27.36 7.52
CA ALA A 364 -15.25 27.21 8.56
C ALA A 364 -16.60 26.64 8.05
N ASP A 365 -16.89 26.79 6.75
CA ASP A 365 -18.05 26.21 6.07
C ASP A 365 -17.84 24.75 5.64
N GLY A 366 -16.69 24.15 5.97
CA GLY A 366 -16.33 22.79 5.59
C GLY A 366 -15.78 22.63 4.18
N THR A 367 -15.60 23.70 3.42
CA THR A 367 -14.98 23.63 2.09
C THR A 367 -13.48 23.47 2.19
N VAL A 368 -12.92 22.55 1.40
CA VAL A 368 -11.47 22.27 1.35
C VAL A 368 -10.86 22.99 0.14
N ASP A 369 -9.75 23.69 0.34
CA ASP A 369 -8.94 24.19 -0.77
C ASP A 369 -8.12 23.03 -1.40
N TYR A 370 -8.77 22.28 -2.26
CA TYR A 370 -8.15 21.15 -2.96
C TYR A 370 -7.00 21.55 -3.88
N ARG A 371 -7.00 22.80 -4.38
CA ARG A 371 -5.90 23.30 -5.20
C ARG A 371 -4.61 23.34 -4.39
N GLN A 372 -4.62 24.01 -3.25
CA GLN A 372 -3.44 24.08 -2.38
C GLN A 372 -3.08 22.69 -1.84
N LEU A 373 -4.06 21.90 -1.43
CA LEU A 373 -3.85 20.56 -0.87
C LEU A 373 -3.09 19.65 -1.85
N PHE A 374 -3.51 19.56 -3.10
CA PHE A 374 -2.92 18.66 -4.08
C PHE A 374 -1.68 19.20 -4.80
N LEU A 375 -1.42 20.51 -4.74
CA LEU A 375 -0.13 21.05 -5.19
C LEU A 375 1.03 20.59 -4.32
N VAL A 376 0.80 20.30 -3.02
CA VAL A 376 1.87 19.79 -2.14
C VAL A 376 2.42 18.46 -2.65
N PRO A 377 1.63 17.35 -2.79
CA PRO A 377 2.15 16.11 -3.32
C PRO A 377 2.62 16.23 -4.79
N THR A 378 2.06 17.17 -5.59
CA THR A 378 2.55 17.45 -6.94
C THR A 378 4.00 17.93 -6.91
N PHE A 379 4.31 18.95 -6.11
CA PHE A 379 5.67 19.46 -6.03
C PHE A 379 6.63 18.50 -5.33
N MET A 380 6.16 17.74 -4.36
CA MET A 380 6.96 16.65 -3.76
C MET A 380 7.37 15.62 -4.82
N ALA A 381 6.43 15.20 -5.69
CA ALA A 381 6.72 14.25 -6.76
C ALA A 381 7.68 14.84 -7.81
N LEU A 382 7.50 16.10 -8.22
CA LEU A 382 8.42 16.77 -9.13
C LEU A 382 9.83 16.89 -8.53
N ALA A 383 9.94 17.22 -7.25
CA ALA A 383 11.22 17.28 -6.55
C ALA A 383 11.88 15.88 -6.47
N ALA A 384 11.13 14.85 -6.13
CA ALA A 384 11.62 13.46 -6.10
C ALA A 384 12.11 13.00 -7.48
N ALA A 385 11.35 13.29 -8.54
CA ALA A 385 11.75 13.00 -9.92
C ALA A 385 13.02 13.74 -10.32
N ALA A 386 13.16 15.02 -9.94
CA ALA A 386 14.36 15.81 -10.20
C ALA A 386 15.58 15.25 -9.44
N VAL A 387 15.44 14.88 -8.17
CA VAL A 387 16.51 14.24 -7.40
C VAL A 387 16.92 12.92 -8.05
N LEU A 388 15.98 12.08 -8.46
CA LEU A 388 16.29 10.82 -9.15
C LEU A 388 16.98 11.07 -10.48
N LEU A 389 16.54 12.09 -11.24
CA LEU A 389 17.13 12.46 -12.53
C LEU A 389 18.58 12.90 -12.37
N VAL A 390 18.89 13.72 -11.37
CA VAL A 390 20.22 14.32 -11.21
C VAL A 390 21.18 13.38 -10.47
N ALA A 391 20.71 12.68 -9.44
CA ALA A 391 21.58 12.01 -8.48
C ALA A 391 21.56 10.47 -8.55
N PHE A 392 20.62 9.82 -9.27
CA PHE A 392 20.57 8.38 -9.38
C PHE A 392 21.41 7.89 -10.58
N TRP A 393 22.59 7.37 -10.29
CA TRP A 393 23.52 6.82 -11.27
C TRP A 393 24.00 5.45 -10.84
N PRO A 394 23.21 4.39 -11.10
CA PRO A 394 23.62 3.02 -10.78
C PRO A 394 24.80 2.61 -11.66
N PRO A 395 25.63 1.67 -11.19
CA PRO A 395 26.74 1.11 -11.97
C PRO A 395 26.28 0.58 -13.33
N LYS A 396 27.15 0.61 -14.33
CA LYS A 396 26.81 0.22 -15.71
C LYS A 396 26.32 -1.21 -15.84
N TRP A 397 26.84 -2.13 -15.05
CA TRP A 397 26.39 -3.53 -15.04
C TRP A 397 24.94 -3.71 -14.55
N LEU A 398 24.42 -2.75 -13.78
CA LEU A 398 23.01 -2.64 -13.40
C LEU A 398 22.17 -1.82 -14.39
N ALA A 399 22.82 -1.03 -15.26
CA ALA A 399 22.11 -0.05 -16.08
C ALA A 399 21.32 -0.68 -17.23
N SER A 400 21.74 -1.83 -17.74
CA SER A 400 20.98 -2.60 -18.72
C SER A 400 20.03 -3.53 -17.97
N GLY A 401 18.73 -3.28 -17.99
CA GLY A 401 17.71 -4.22 -17.52
C GLY A 401 17.61 -5.48 -18.39
N SER A 402 18.67 -5.81 -19.16
CA SER A 402 18.80 -7.05 -19.90
C SER A 402 18.97 -8.21 -18.91
N GLU A 403 18.21 -9.27 -19.10
CA GLU A 403 18.43 -10.55 -18.43
C GLU A 403 19.93 -10.83 -18.44
N VAL A 404 20.52 -10.87 -17.26
CA VAL A 404 21.87 -11.43 -17.09
C VAL A 404 21.69 -12.92 -17.36
N GLU A 405 22.04 -13.35 -18.58
CA GLU A 405 22.27 -14.74 -18.87
C GLU A 405 23.20 -15.31 -17.77
N ASP A 406 22.97 -16.53 -17.39
CA ASP A 406 23.41 -17.25 -16.19
C ASP A 406 24.95 -17.50 -16.09
N ASP A 407 25.75 -16.52 -16.46
CA ASP A 407 27.21 -16.48 -16.20
C ASP A 407 27.52 -15.98 -14.77
N ARG A 408 26.65 -16.27 -13.80
CA ARG A 408 26.78 -15.85 -12.39
C ARG A 408 27.71 -16.75 -11.56
N GLU A 409 28.68 -17.39 -12.15
CA GLU A 409 29.79 -18.00 -11.40
C GLU A 409 30.87 -16.98 -10.97
N THR A 410 30.83 -15.75 -11.46
CA THR A 410 31.66 -14.67 -10.92
C THR A 410 30.85 -13.83 -9.97
N GLU A 411 31.11 -13.93 -8.68
CA GLU A 411 30.65 -12.99 -7.63
C GLU A 411 30.74 -11.55 -8.16
N PRO A 412 29.69 -10.74 -8.08
CA PRO A 412 29.82 -9.33 -8.32
C PRO A 412 30.75 -8.78 -7.24
N GLN A 413 32.00 -8.59 -7.57
CA GLN A 413 32.91 -7.81 -6.75
C GLN A 413 32.32 -6.40 -6.70
N ILE A 414 31.61 -6.10 -5.62
CA ILE A 414 31.39 -4.75 -5.17
C ILE A 414 32.79 -4.28 -4.75
N VAL A 415 33.55 -3.81 -5.72
CA VAL A 415 34.88 -3.27 -5.51
C VAL A 415 34.73 -2.04 -4.63
N ALA A 416 35.47 -2.01 -3.55
CA ALA A 416 35.61 -0.95 -2.57
C ALA A 416 35.88 0.43 -3.17
#